data_32bc160984c46f5adbd0fb058b9e0ae0
#
_entry.id   32bc160984c46f5adbd0fb058b9e0ae0
#
_cell.length_a   1.000
_cell.length_b   1.000
_cell.length_c   1.000
_cell.angle_alpha   90.00
_cell.angle_beta   90.00
_cell.angle_gamma   90.00
#
_symmetry.space_group_name_H-M   'P 1'
#
loop_
_entity.id
_entity.type
_entity.pdbx_description
1 polymer ?
#
loop_
_entity_poly.entity_id
_entity_poly.type
_entity_poly.pdbx_seq_one_letter_code
_entity_poly.pdbx_strand_id
1 'polypeptide(L)'
;MNKRVAITVTYNRTSTLFKCLNALIGQTVPLYRILVVDNNSKMSEKILLRQFIEQNSCIDVLWLSENTGGAGGFEAGMKAARDCYDADWYWIMDDDAYPCPDCLEQLLKYQRKFPNVGGMCPLIYGIDLREYQFYHHKRLEGWMLNERQIVNKYEELGDVVQVDANAFVGPLFSRKAVETVGIADGSLFIYGDDTEYTYRVSRKFGVYVVRGAIIEHQDPPLCNNYMAPDAWWKEYYSIRNKYFLIREFKNNVIIRIIAYSIMTLKIFKLMIAAVIKPKYKGYHKVRLKILNMAVVDGLKNRRGKTLDPVQYKEWISKKGPVGV
;
A
#
# COMPACT_ATOMS: atom_id res chain seq x y z
N MET A 1 13.86 -8.82 -25.12
CA MET A 1 12.44 -8.91 -24.68
C MET A 1 12.33 -8.14 -23.39
N ASN A 2 11.39 -7.20 -23.26
CA ASN A 2 11.24 -6.46 -21.99
C ASN A 2 10.76 -7.39 -20.88
N LYS A 3 11.54 -7.51 -19.81
CA LYS A 3 11.25 -8.37 -18.66
C LYS A 3 10.25 -7.66 -17.73
N ARG A 4 9.01 -8.08 -17.73
CA ARG A 4 7.93 -7.58 -16.87
C ARG A 4 7.76 -8.55 -15.72
N VAL A 5 8.01 -8.10 -14.50
CA VAL A 5 7.90 -8.91 -13.28
C VAL A 5 6.72 -8.37 -12.47
N ALA A 6 5.72 -9.22 -12.23
CA ALA A 6 4.67 -8.92 -11.26
C ALA A 6 5.17 -9.28 -9.85
N ILE A 7 4.84 -8.45 -8.87
CA ILE A 7 5.23 -8.62 -7.48
C ILE A 7 3.97 -8.52 -6.62
N THR A 8 3.66 -9.58 -5.87
CA THR A 8 2.56 -9.58 -4.90
C THR A 8 3.03 -10.06 -3.54
N VAL A 9 2.48 -9.48 -2.48
CA VAL A 9 2.82 -9.82 -1.09
C VAL A 9 1.62 -10.48 -0.44
N THR A 10 1.83 -11.62 0.20
CA THR A 10 0.75 -12.36 0.89
C THR A 10 1.11 -12.69 2.33
N TYR A 11 0.07 -12.79 3.18
CA TYR A 11 0.18 -13.25 4.56
C TYR A 11 -1.09 -13.96 5.01
N ASN A 12 -1.07 -15.30 5.08
CA ASN A 12 -2.19 -16.15 5.50
C ASN A 12 -3.47 -15.97 4.65
N ARG A 13 -3.36 -15.80 3.32
CA ARG A 13 -4.48 -15.47 2.42
C ARG A 13 -4.37 -16.17 1.06
N THR A 14 -3.95 -17.46 1.03
CA THR A 14 -3.70 -18.20 -0.23
C THR A 14 -4.93 -18.29 -1.14
N SER A 15 -6.14 -18.36 -0.59
CA SER A 15 -7.36 -18.40 -1.41
C SER A 15 -7.57 -17.10 -2.22
N THR A 16 -7.24 -15.96 -1.64
CA THR A 16 -7.27 -14.65 -2.30
C THR A 16 -6.12 -14.52 -3.29
N LEU A 17 -4.92 -14.90 -2.85
CA LEU A 17 -3.72 -14.90 -3.69
C LEU A 17 -3.89 -15.72 -4.97
N PHE A 18 -4.52 -16.91 -4.91
CA PHE A 18 -4.69 -17.76 -6.10
C PHE A 18 -5.57 -17.09 -7.17
N LYS A 19 -6.56 -16.30 -6.78
CA LYS A 19 -7.32 -15.49 -7.74
C LYS A 19 -6.44 -14.44 -8.41
N CYS A 20 -5.60 -13.74 -7.63
CA CYS A 20 -4.64 -12.77 -8.15
C CYS A 20 -3.65 -13.44 -9.12
N LEU A 21 -3.07 -14.58 -8.74
CA LEU A 21 -2.13 -15.32 -9.58
C LEU A 21 -2.76 -15.78 -10.90
N ASN A 22 -4.00 -16.30 -10.87
CA ASN A 22 -4.72 -16.68 -12.07
C ASN A 22 -4.99 -15.48 -12.99
N ALA A 23 -5.35 -14.32 -12.43
CA ALA A 23 -5.52 -13.09 -13.20
C ALA A 23 -4.20 -12.59 -13.82
N LEU A 24 -3.08 -12.77 -13.13
CA LEU A 24 -1.74 -12.44 -13.65
C LEU A 24 -1.28 -13.40 -14.76
N ILE A 25 -1.53 -14.71 -14.61
CA ILE A 25 -1.23 -15.72 -15.64
C ILE A 25 -2.08 -15.47 -16.90
N GLY A 26 -3.34 -15.06 -16.73
CA GLY A 26 -4.31 -14.83 -17.80
C GLY A 26 -4.13 -13.49 -18.56
N GLN A 27 -3.05 -12.73 -18.35
CA GLN A 27 -2.85 -11.49 -19.09
C GLN A 27 -2.57 -11.71 -20.58
N THR A 28 -3.16 -10.88 -21.46
CA THR A 28 -2.92 -10.91 -22.92
C THR A 28 -1.46 -10.67 -23.28
N VAL A 29 -0.74 -9.88 -22.49
CA VAL A 29 0.70 -9.68 -22.58
C VAL A 29 1.38 -10.50 -21.49
N PRO A 30 2.19 -11.53 -21.86
CA PRO A 30 2.77 -12.43 -20.89
C PRO A 30 3.78 -11.73 -19.97
N LEU A 31 3.76 -12.12 -18.70
CA LEU A 31 4.75 -11.75 -17.72
C LEU A 31 6.02 -12.60 -17.88
N TYR A 32 7.17 -12.01 -17.60
CA TYR A 32 8.43 -12.75 -17.54
C TYR A 32 8.48 -13.65 -16.30
N ARG A 33 8.06 -13.12 -15.17
CA ARG A 33 7.91 -13.82 -13.89
C ARG A 33 6.79 -13.18 -13.04
N ILE A 34 6.22 -13.98 -12.18
CA ILE A 34 5.34 -13.56 -11.09
C ILE A 34 6.08 -13.90 -9.80
N LEU A 35 6.48 -12.90 -9.04
CA LEU A 35 7.16 -13.08 -7.76
C LEU A 35 6.16 -12.89 -6.62
N VAL A 36 5.88 -13.97 -5.90
CA VAL A 36 5.11 -13.95 -4.66
C VAL A 36 6.06 -13.77 -3.49
N VAL A 37 5.81 -12.79 -2.64
CA VAL A 37 6.51 -12.66 -1.36
C VAL A 37 5.60 -13.21 -0.26
N ASP A 38 5.93 -14.38 0.25
CA ASP A 38 5.26 -14.95 1.42
C ASP A 38 5.83 -14.30 2.70
N ASN A 39 5.04 -13.46 3.32
CA ASN A 39 5.43 -12.65 4.47
C ASN A 39 5.35 -13.45 5.78
N ASN A 40 5.91 -14.66 5.77
CA ASN A 40 5.90 -15.64 6.86
C ASN A 40 4.49 -16.14 7.23
N SER A 41 3.77 -16.65 6.25
CA SER A 41 2.47 -17.31 6.47
C SER A 41 2.61 -18.60 7.29
N LYS A 42 1.49 -19.10 7.80
CA LYS A 42 1.42 -20.40 8.50
C LYS A 42 1.80 -21.54 7.56
N MET A 43 2.26 -22.64 8.13
CA MET A 43 2.71 -23.80 7.35
C MET A 43 1.62 -24.36 6.42
N SER A 44 0.35 -24.37 6.86
CA SER A 44 -0.77 -24.80 6.03
C SER A 44 -0.90 -23.98 4.75
N GLU A 45 -0.76 -22.66 4.82
CA GLU A 45 -0.80 -21.76 3.67
C GLU A 45 0.41 -21.97 2.74
N LYS A 46 1.60 -22.16 3.34
CA LYS A 46 2.83 -22.43 2.58
C LYS A 46 2.75 -23.75 1.80
N ILE A 47 2.12 -24.77 2.35
CA ILE A 47 1.90 -26.06 1.66
C ILE A 47 1.00 -25.86 0.43
N LEU A 48 -0.13 -25.15 0.60
CA LEU A 48 -1.04 -24.86 -0.51
C LEU A 48 -0.35 -24.03 -1.61
N LEU A 49 0.44 -23.03 -1.22
CA LEU A 49 1.19 -22.23 -2.18
C LEU A 49 2.23 -23.04 -2.95
N ARG A 50 2.97 -23.96 -2.27
CA ARG A 50 3.92 -24.86 -2.95
C ARG A 50 3.23 -25.74 -4.00
N GLN A 51 2.09 -26.34 -3.65
CA GLN A 51 1.31 -27.16 -4.60
C GLN A 51 0.86 -26.34 -5.82
N PHE A 52 0.49 -25.08 -5.63
CA PHE A 52 0.07 -24.22 -6.74
C PHE A 52 1.23 -23.86 -7.67
N ILE A 53 2.41 -23.53 -7.13
CA ILE A 53 3.57 -23.14 -7.94
C ILE A 53 4.18 -24.34 -8.71
N GLU A 54 4.07 -25.56 -8.20
CA GLU A 54 4.51 -26.77 -8.92
C GLU A 54 3.82 -26.93 -10.29
N GLN A 55 2.61 -26.40 -10.42
CA GLN A 55 1.82 -26.41 -11.66
C GLN A 55 2.03 -25.16 -12.54
N ASN A 56 2.78 -24.17 -12.05
CA ASN A 56 2.90 -22.84 -12.69
C ASN A 56 4.35 -22.36 -12.69
N SER A 57 5.14 -22.79 -13.66
CA SER A 57 6.59 -22.52 -13.76
C SER A 57 7.00 -21.07 -13.92
N CYS A 58 6.04 -20.16 -14.20
CA CYS A 58 6.28 -18.71 -14.28
C CYS A 58 6.23 -18.01 -12.92
N ILE A 59 5.89 -18.75 -11.83
CA ILE A 59 5.75 -18.21 -10.48
C ILE A 59 6.96 -18.61 -9.63
N ASP A 60 7.59 -17.64 -9.01
CA ASP A 60 8.62 -17.83 -7.99
C ASP A 60 8.12 -17.32 -6.64
N VAL A 61 8.63 -17.89 -5.54
CA VAL A 61 8.26 -17.47 -4.18
C VAL A 61 9.47 -17.08 -3.37
N LEU A 62 9.43 -15.87 -2.82
CA LEU A 62 10.36 -15.41 -1.80
C LEU A 62 9.75 -15.64 -0.41
N TRP A 63 10.30 -16.63 0.32
CA TRP A 63 9.85 -16.96 1.67
C TRP A 63 10.56 -16.11 2.71
N LEU A 64 9.84 -15.19 3.37
CA LEU A 64 10.41 -14.42 4.47
C LEU A 64 10.36 -15.24 5.78
N SER A 65 11.36 -15.00 6.65
CA SER A 65 11.47 -15.67 7.95
C SER A 65 10.57 -15.03 9.03
N GLU A 66 10.12 -13.79 8.80
CA GLU A 66 9.25 -13.05 9.70
C GLU A 66 8.26 -12.17 8.93
N ASN A 67 7.17 -11.75 9.58
CA ASN A 67 6.23 -10.78 9.02
C ASN A 67 6.79 -9.36 9.15
N THR A 68 7.25 -8.82 8.03
CA THR A 68 7.83 -7.47 7.90
C THR A 68 6.78 -6.40 7.55
N GLY A 69 5.49 -6.75 7.55
CA GLY A 69 4.40 -5.88 7.06
C GLY A 69 4.35 -5.82 5.53
N GLY A 70 3.33 -5.16 5.00
CA GLY A 70 3.20 -4.98 3.54
C GLY A 70 4.40 -4.25 2.96
N ALA A 71 4.84 -3.17 3.61
CA ALA A 71 5.97 -2.36 3.17
C ALA A 71 7.27 -3.18 3.03
N GLY A 72 7.62 -3.99 4.05
CA GLY A 72 8.80 -4.85 4.00
C GLY A 72 8.70 -5.96 2.98
N GLY A 73 7.49 -6.50 2.77
CA GLY A 73 7.22 -7.47 1.70
C GLY A 73 7.47 -6.87 0.31
N PHE A 74 6.94 -5.68 0.04
CA PHE A 74 7.18 -4.99 -1.25
C PHE A 74 8.64 -4.58 -1.43
N GLU A 75 9.33 -4.11 -0.39
CA GLU A 75 10.78 -3.85 -0.45
C GLU A 75 11.54 -5.10 -0.86
N ALA A 76 11.30 -6.24 -0.20
CA ALA A 76 11.96 -7.51 -0.49
C ALA A 76 11.65 -8.00 -1.92
N GLY A 77 10.40 -7.90 -2.35
CA GLY A 77 9.97 -8.25 -3.70
C GLY A 77 10.60 -7.40 -4.78
N MET A 78 10.61 -6.07 -4.61
CA MET A 78 11.27 -5.15 -5.56
C MET A 78 12.78 -5.38 -5.62
N LYS A 79 13.42 -5.64 -4.48
CA LYS A 79 14.83 -5.98 -4.42
C LYS A 79 15.13 -7.26 -5.20
N ALA A 80 14.36 -8.32 -4.97
CA ALA A 80 14.52 -9.58 -5.69
C ALA A 80 14.24 -9.42 -7.20
N ALA A 81 13.22 -8.64 -7.58
CA ALA A 81 12.91 -8.37 -8.99
C ALA A 81 14.05 -7.63 -9.70
N ARG A 82 14.72 -6.71 -9.02
CA ARG A 82 15.89 -6.01 -9.53
C ARG A 82 17.11 -6.94 -9.62
N ASP A 83 17.44 -7.60 -8.53
CA ASP A 83 18.74 -8.30 -8.36
C ASP A 83 18.76 -9.68 -9.03
N CYS A 84 17.61 -10.40 -9.07
CA CYS A 84 17.54 -11.76 -9.61
C CYS A 84 17.01 -11.82 -11.05
N TYR A 85 16.10 -10.92 -11.43
CA TYR A 85 15.45 -10.99 -12.75
C TYR A 85 15.89 -9.89 -13.71
N ASP A 86 16.57 -8.85 -13.25
CA ASP A 86 16.95 -7.70 -14.07
C ASP A 86 15.71 -7.14 -14.79
N ALA A 87 14.65 -6.84 -13.99
CA ALA A 87 13.35 -6.43 -14.49
C ALA A 87 13.39 -5.08 -15.20
N ASP A 88 12.70 -4.96 -16.35
CA ASP A 88 12.49 -3.69 -17.04
C ASP A 88 11.26 -2.95 -16.52
N TRP A 89 10.27 -3.73 -16.01
CA TRP A 89 9.04 -3.25 -15.46
C TRP A 89 8.67 -4.03 -14.21
N TYR A 90 8.27 -3.30 -13.16
CA TYR A 90 7.85 -3.79 -11.86
C TYR A 90 6.36 -3.54 -11.71
N TRP A 91 5.55 -4.57 -11.80
CA TRP A 91 4.10 -4.49 -11.65
C TRP A 91 3.70 -4.93 -10.24
N ILE A 92 3.36 -3.96 -9.39
CA ILE A 92 3.22 -4.18 -7.94
C ILE A 92 1.75 -4.21 -7.57
N MET A 93 1.32 -5.22 -6.79
CA MET A 93 -0.06 -5.31 -6.33
C MET A 93 -0.23 -6.13 -5.07
N ASP A 94 -1.32 -5.85 -4.33
CA ASP A 94 -1.76 -6.67 -3.21
C ASP A 94 -2.30 -8.03 -3.69
N ASP A 95 -2.37 -9.03 -2.80
CA ASP A 95 -2.85 -10.39 -3.10
C ASP A 95 -4.37 -10.49 -3.33
N ASP A 96 -5.10 -9.39 -3.17
CA ASP A 96 -6.54 -9.23 -3.40
C ASP A 96 -6.87 -8.29 -4.57
N ALA A 97 -5.88 -8.01 -5.42
CA ALA A 97 -6.03 -7.26 -6.66
C ALA A 97 -6.08 -8.22 -7.86
N TYR A 98 -7.10 -8.09 -8.69
CA TYR A 98 -7.37 -8.99 -9.82
C TYR A 98 -7.41 -8.20 -11.13
N PRO A 99 -6.28 -8.11 -11.87
CA PRO A 99 -6.25 -7.37 -13.12
C PRO A 99 -7.12 -8.03 -14.20
N CYS A 100 -7.90 -7.21 -14.93
CA CYS A 100 -8.59 -7.65 -16.12
C CYS A 100 -7.61 -8.17 -17.16
N PRO A 101 -7.99 -9.09 -18.07
CA PRO A 101 -7.07 -9.79 -18.97
C PRO A 101 -6.18 -8.89 -19.81
N ASP A 102 -6.63 -7.72 -20.23
CA ASP A 102 -5.87 -6.75 -21.04
C ASP A 102 -5.25 -5.60 -20.23
N CYS A 103 -5.32 -5.65 -18.90
CA CYS A 103 -4.86 -4.56 -18.04
C CYS A 103 -3.39 -4.17 -18.32
N LEU A 104 -2.48 -5.14 -18.33
CA LEU A 104 -1.06 -4.91 -18.62
C LEU A 104 -0.84 -4.34 -20.03
N GLU A 105 -1.58 -4.83 -21.01
CA GLU A 105 -1.53 -4.33 -22.39
C GLU A 105 -1.89 -2.86 -22.47
N GLN A 106 -2.98 -2.46 -21.80
CA GLN A 106 -3.42 -1.06 -21.75
C GLN A 106 -2.39 -0.15 -21.07
N LEU A 107 -1.82 -0.58 -19.95
CA LEU A 107 -0.73 0.17 -19.29
C LEU A 107 0.47 0.39 -20.23
N LEU A 108 0.91 -0.66 -20.92
CA LEU A 108 2.05 -0.60 -21.84
C LEU A 108 1.75 0.20 -23.11
N LYS A 109 0.51 0.20 -23.61
CA LYS A 109 0.09 1.01 -24.75
C LYS A 109 0.27 2.50 -24.47
N TYR A 110 -0.14 2.96 -23.29
CA TYR A 110 -0.01 4.38 -22.93
C TYR A 110 1.41 4.76 -22.53
N GLN A 111 2.18 3.83 -21.93
CA GLN A 111 3.59 4.07 -21.60
C GLN A 111 4.39 4.58 -22.79
N ARG A 112 4.16 4.05 -23.98
CA ARG A 112 4.87 4.44 -25.20
C ARG A 112 4.63 5.91 -25.62
N LYS A 113 3.55 6.53 -25.13
CA LYS A 113 3.20 7.92 -25.42
C LYS A 113 3.92 8.93 -24.51
N PHE A 114 4.51 8.48 -23.40
CA PHE A 114 5.13 9.35 -22.39
C PHE A 114 6.61 8.99 -22.19
N PRO A 115 7.55 9.75 -22.78
CA PRO A 115 8.99 9.39 -22.78
C PRO A 115 9.63 9.39 -21.38
N ASN A 116 9.07 10.14 -20.42
CA ASN A 116 9.56 10.24 -19.05
C ASN A 116 8.59 9.61 -18.02
N VAL A 117 7.88 8.56 -18.42
CA VAL A 117 7.00 7.86 -17.50
C VAL A 117 7.78 7.07 -16.46
N GLY A 118 7.49 7.32 -15.19
CA GLY A 118 8.01 6.54 -14.07
C GLY A 118 7.06 5.44 -13.64
N GLY A 119 5.75 5.70 -13.75
CA GLY A 119 4.71 4.75 -13.36
C GLY A 119 3.41 4.91 -14.15
N MET A 120 2.75 3.79 -14.43
CA MET A 120 1.41 3.70 -14.99
C MET A 120 0.52 2.94 -14.02
N CYS A 121 -0.64 3.47 -13.69
CA CYS A 121 -1.57 2.91 -12.69
C CYS A 121 -2.88 2.55 -13.38
N PRO A 122 -3.49 1.41 -13.04
CA PRO A 122 -4.82 1.06 -13.53
C PRO A 122 -5.90 1.83 -12.78
N LEU A 123 -7.12 1.85 -13.30
CA LEU A 123 -8.32 2.14 -12.55
C LEU A 123 -8.64 0.97 -11.62
N ILE A 124 -9.08 1.29 -10.41
CA ILE A 124 -9.39 0.30 -9.38
C ILE A 124 -10.89 0.29 -9.15
N TYR A 125 -11.50 -0.88 -9.30
CA TYR A 125 -12.91 -1.13 -9.03
C TYR A 125 -13.09 -2.13 -7.90
N GLY A 126 -14.21 -2.06 -7.21
CA GLY A 126 -14.68 -3.15 -6.35
C GLY A 126 -15.00 -4.40 -7.19
N ILE A 127 -15.15 -5.54 -6.53
CA ILE A 127 -15.48 -6.82 -7.17
C ILE A 127 -16.75 -6.71 -8.01
N ASP A 128 -16.76 -7.39 -9.14
CA ASP A 128 -17.81 -7.33 -10.18
C ASP A 128 -17.96 -5.92 -10.82
N LEU A 129 -16.89 -5.12 -10.81
CA LEU A 129 -16.83 -3.75 -11.36
C LEU A 129 -17.94 -2.81 -10.82
N ARG A 130 -18.44 -3.06 -9.60
CA ARG A 130 -19.59 -2.34 -9.05
C ARG A 130 -19.32 -0.91 -8.69
N GLU A 131 -18.11 -0.63 -8.19
CA GLU A 131 -17.79 0.68 -7.60
C GLU A 131 -16.38 1.10 -7.98
N TYR A 132 -16.24 2.31 -8.53
CA TYR A 132 -14.94 2.92 -8.78
C TYR A 132 -14.33 3.39 -7.46
N GLN A 133 -13.17 2.81 -7.10
CA GLN A 133 -12.45 3.10 -5.87
C GLN A 133 -11.48 4.27 -6.05
N PHE A 134 -12.02 5.47 -6.28
CA PHE A 134 -11.28 6.70 -6.59
C PHE A 134 -10.25 7.10 -5.53
N TYR A 135 -10.39 6.65 -4.29
CA TYR A 135 -9.54 7.00 -3.15
C TYR A 135 -8.12 6.42 -3.23
N HIS A 136 -7.87 5.51 -4.14
CA HIS A 136 -6.52 4.98 -4.40
C HIS A 136 -5.65 5.92 -5.23
N HIS A 137 -6.26 6.88 -5.96
CA HIS A 137 -5.56 7.82 -6.83
C HIS A 137 -5.58 9.22 -6.22
N LYS A 138 -4.41 9.81 -5.93
CA LYS A 138 -4.34 11.00 -5.10
C LYS A 138 -3.41 12.08 -5.68
N ARG A 139 -3.73 13.34 -5.37
CA ARG A 139 -2.81 14.47 -5.34
C ARG A 139 -2.37 14.73 -3.91
N LEU A 140 -1.13 15.19 -3.72
CA LEU A 140 -0.61 15.55 -2.41
C LEU A 140 -0.39 17.06 -2.33
N GLU A 141 -1.20 17.73 -1.53
CA GLU A 141 -1.26 19.20 -1.48
C GLU A 141 -0.84 19.77 -0.13
N GLY A 142 -0.32 20.99 -0.19
CA GLY A 142 -0.01 21.82 0.98
C GLY A 142 1.20 21.34 1.80
N TRP A 143 1.34 21.95 2.97
CA TRP A 143 2.49 21.71 3.86
C TRP A 143 2.44 20.34 4.50
N MET A 144 1.26 19.81 4.74
CA MET A 144 1.03 18.50 5.35
C MET A 144 0.94 17.36 4.35
N LEU A 145 1.12 17.62 3.05
CA LEU A 145 0.91 16.62 2.00
C LEU A 145 -0.48 15.98 2.15
N ASN A 146 -1.52 16.81 2.29
CA ASN A 146 -2.88 16.31 2.40
C ASN A 146 -3.27 15.61 1.11
N GLU A 147 -3.90 14.45 1.26
CA GLU A 147 -4.40 13.69 0.14
C GLU A 147 -5.67 14.34 -0.40
N ARG A 148 -5.69 14.60 -1.69
CA ARG A 148 -6.85 15.06 -2.45
C ARG A 148 -7.12 14.06 -3.56
N GLN A 149 -8.36 13.67 -3.67
CA GLN A 149 -8.84 12.82 -4.76
C GLN A 149 -8.76 13.57 -6.09
N ILE A 150 -8.52 12.83 -7.17
CA ILE A 150 -8.39 13.43 -8.50
C ILE A 150 -9.77 13.82 -9.02
N VAL A 151 -10.67 12.85 -9.09
CA VAL A 151 -12.08 12.96 -9.47
C VAL A 151 -12.88 11.90 -8.74
N ASN A 152 -14.12 12.22 -8.43
CA ASN A 152 -15.03 11.30 -7.73
C ASN A 152 -15.89 10.46 -8.69
N LYS A 153 -15.93 10.84 -9.98
CA LYS A 153 -16.75 10.19 -10.99
C LYS A 153 -15.89 9.73 -12.15
N TYR A 154 -16.13 8.50 -12.56
CA TYR A 154 -15.42 7.89 -13.69
C TYR A 154 -15.57 8.68 -15.00
N GLU A 155 -16.75 9.25 -15.23
CA GLU A 155 -17.07 10.02 -16.43
C GLU A 155 -16.22 11.28 -16.59
N GLU A 156 -15.74 11.82 -15.49
CA GLU A 156 -14.89 13.02 -15.46
C GLU A 156 -13.40 12.73 -15.74
N LEU A 157 -13.03 11.43 -15.84
CA LEU A 157 -11.66 11.01 -16.15
C LEU A 157 -11.38 11.12 -17.65
N GLY A 158 -10.28 11.79 -18.01
CA GLY A 158 -9.66 11.64 -19.32
C GLY A 158 -9.05 10.24 -19.51
N ASP A 159 -8.58 9.94 -20.72
CA ASP A 159 -7.94 8.65 -21.03
C ASP A 159 -6.73 8.37 -20.13
N VAL A 160 -6.01 9.42 -19.76
CA VAL A 160 -4.84 9.37 -18.88
C VAL A 160 -4.84 10.58 -17.96
N VAL A 161 -4.67 10.35 -16.66
CA VAL A 161 -4.65 11.40 -15.63
C VAL A 161 -3.38 11.31 -14.79
N GLN A 162 -2.64 12.40 -14.68
CA GLN A 162 -1.45 12.45 -13.85
C GLN A 162 -1.83 12.44 -12.36
N VAL A 163 -1.05 11.68 -11.56
CA VAL A 163 -1.22 11.57 -10.10
C VAL A 163 0.08 11.81 -9.35
N ASP A 164 -0.01 12.12 -8.06
CA ASP A 164 1.14 12.21 -7.17
C ASP A 164 1.36 10.92 -6.39
N ALA A 165 0.27 10.27 -5.98
CA ALA A 165 0.33 9.02 -5.22
C ALA A 165 -0.75 8.04 -5.68
N ASN A 166 -0.44 6.75 -5.56
CA ASN A 166 -1.31 5.63 -5.90
C ASN A 166 -1.06 4.48 -4.93
N ALA A 167 -2.11 3.73 -4.57
CA ALA A 167 -1.96 2.51 -3.79
C ALA A 167 -1.18 1.45 -4.57
N PHE A 168 -0.58 0.46 -3.87
CA PHE A 168 0.06 -0.70 -4.50
C PHE A 168 -0.96 -1.72 -5.00
N VAL A 169 -1.98 -1.21 -5.72
CA VAL A 169 -3.01 -1.98 -6.42
C VAL A 169 -2.75 -1.83 -7.92
N GLY A 170 -1.72 -2.49 -8.42
CA GLY A 170 -1.36 -2.60 -9.83
C GLY A 170 -0.58 -1.46 -10.48
N PRO A 171 0.16 -0.58 -9.79
CA PRO A 171 1.05 0.35 -10.46
C PRO A 171 2.20 -0.39 -11.14
N LEU A 172 2.49 -0.01 -12.38
CA LEU A 172 3.57 -0.52 -13.21
C LEU A 172 4.70 0.52 -13.24
N PHE A 173 5.81 0.25 -12.59
CA PHE A 173 6.97 1.15 -12.52
C PHE A 173 8.06 0.76 -13.51
N SER A 174 8.70 1.76 -14.13
CA SER A 174 9.83 1.52 -15.05
C SER A 174 11.13 1.25 -14.29
N ARG A 175 12.04 0.46 -14.88
CA ARG A 175 13.41 0.26 -14.39
C ARG A 175 14.08 1.60 -14.07
N LYS A 176 14.02 2.54 -15.01
CA LYS A 176 14.61 3.88 -14.85
C LYS A 176 14.11 4.58 -13.57
N ALA A 177 12.83 4.48 -13.28
CA ALA A 177 12.28 5.06 -12.06
C ALA A 177 12.85 4.34 -10.82
N VAL A 178 12.82 3.00 -10.79
CA VAL A 178 13.34 2.20 -9.67
C VAL A 178 14.83 2.45 -9.44
N GLU A 179 15.65 2.52 -10.48
CA GLU A 179 17.10 2.83 -10.38
C GLU A 179 17.36 4.25 -9.88
N THR A 180 16.50 5.21 -10.26
CA THR A 180 16.70 6.63 -9.89
C THR A 180 16.26 6.93 -8.46
N VAL A 181 15.12 6.39 -8.03
CA VAL A 181 14.54 6.71 -6.71
C VAL A 181 14.76 5.61 -5.68
N GLY A 182 15.25 4.44 -6.08
CA GLY A 182 15.37 3.24 -5.24
C GLY A 182 14.07 2.42 -5.21
N ILE A 183 14.04 1.44 -4.31
CA ILE A 183 12.90 0.55 -4.04
C ILE A 183 12.01 1.13 -2.91
N ALA A 184 10.86 0.50 -2.65
CA ALA A 184 9.97 0.87 -1.56
C ALA A 184 10.68 0.82 -0.19
N ASP A 185 10.23 1.65 0.77
CA ASP A 185 10.80 1.73 2.12
C ASP A 185 10.06 0.77 3.08
N GLY A 186 10.62 -0.42 3.28
CA GLY A 186 10.08 -1.44 4.18
C GLY A 186 10.02 -1.03 5.64
N SER A 187 10.78 0.00 6.05
CA SER A 187 10.77 0.50 7.42
C SER A 187 9.45 1.17 7.84
N LEU A 188 8.56 1.43 6.89
CA LEU A 188 7.22 1.93 7.15
C LEU A 188 6.30 0.85 7.75
N PHE A 189 6.59 -0.42 7.55
CA PHE A 189 5.86 -1.60 7.98
C PHE A 189 4.49 -1.75 7.29
N ILE A 190 3.58 -0.78 7.44
CA ILE A 190 2.26 -0.75 6.80
C ILE A 190 1.72 0.68 6.74
N TYR A 191 0.92 1.00 5.74
CA TYR A 191 0.32 2.31 5.46
C TYR A 191 1.31 3.43 5.13
N GLY A 192 1.11 3.99 3.99
CA GLY A 192 1.87 5.12 3.48
C GLY A 192 3.14 4.76 2.72
N ASP A 193 3.51 3.49 2.65
CA ASP A 193 4.58 2.96 1.83
C ASP A 193 4.28 3.12 0.33
N ASP A 194 3.08 2.82 -0.09
CA ASP A 194 2.53 3.06 -1.42
C ASP A 194 2.55 4.55 -1.78
N THR A 195 2.04 5.38 -0.89
CA THR A 195 1.98 6.84 -1.05
C THR A 195 3.38 7.44 -1.08
N GLU A 196 4.29 7.02 -0.18
CA GLU A 196 5.68 7.47 -0.14
C GLU A 196 6.39 7.14 -1.45
N TYR A 197 6.33 5.86 -1.84
CA TYR A 197 7.06 5.38 -3.01
C TYR A 197 6.55 6.01 -4.31
N THR A 198 5.23 5.99 -4.53
CA THR A 198 4.63 6.58 -5.73
C THR A 198 4.91 8.08 -5.80
N TYR A 199 4.82 8.79 -4.66
CA TYR A 199 5.12 10.23 -4.61
C TYR A 199 6.60 10.50 -4.88
N ARG A 200 7.51 9.68 -4.39
CA ARG A 200 8.94 9.78 -4.68
C ARG A 200 9.23 9.60 -6.16
N VAL A 201 8.55 8.66 -6.82
CA VAL A 201 8.60 8.49 -8.28
C VAL A 201 8.00 9.71 -8.99
N SER A 202 6.81 10.18 -8.57
CA SER A 202 6.11 11.29 -9.23
C SER A 202 6.85 12.62 -9.16
N ARG A 203 7.73 12.79 -8.17
CA ARG A 203 8.61 13.97 -8.04
C ARG A 203 9.73 14.02 -9.08
N LYS A 204 10.03 12.93 -9.74
CA LYS A 204 11.12 12.80 -10.73
C LYS A 204 10.61 12.49 -12.12
N PHE A 205 9.49 11.78 -12.21
CA PHE A 205 8.90 11.25 -13.43
C PHE A 205 7.40 11.54 -13.47
N GLY A 206 6.76 11.31 -14.63
CA GLY A 206 5.30 11.25 -14.69
C GLY A 206 4.79 9.95 -14.10
N VAL A 207 3.72 10.01 -13.30
CA VAL A 207 2.92 8.88 -12.87
C VAL A 207 1.48 9.14 -13.32
N TYR A 208 0.89 8.18 -14.01
CA TYR A 208 -0.40 8.38 -14.68
C TYR A 208 -1.36 7.22 -14.42
N VAL A 209 -2.61 7.54 -14.17
CA VAL A 209 -3.72 6.57 -14.18
C VAL A 209 -4.21 6.43 -15.62
N VAL A 210 -4.36 5.20 -16.08
CA VAL A 210 -4.81 4.83 -17.43
C VAL A 210 -6.24 4.32 -17.35
N ARG A 211 -7.19 5.05 -17.94
CA ARG A 211 -8.63 4.74 -17.88
C ARG A 211 -8.98 3.36 -18.45
N GLY A 212 -8.27 2.90 -19.48
CA GLY A 212 -8.52 1.60 -20.12
C GLY A 212 -7.91 0.40 -19.40
N ALA A 213 -7.02 0.61 -18.42
CA ALA A 213 -6.44 -0.46 -17.63
C ALA A 213 -7.24 -0.65 -16.34
N ILE A 214 -7.81 -1.82 -16.10
CA ILE A 214 -8.74 -2.06 -15.00
C ILE A 214 -8.25 -3.19 -14.11
N ILE A 215 -8.36 -2.97 -12.78
CA ILE A 215 -8.16 -3.99 -11.73
C ILE A 215 -9.39 -4.01 -10.83
N GLU A 216 -9.89 -5.20 -10.54
CA GLU A 216 -10.82 -5.41 -9.42
C GLU A 216 -10.05 -5.60 -8.13
N HIS A 217 -10.51 -4.95 -7.05
CA HIS A 217 -9.88 -5.02 -5.74
C HIS A 217 -10.89 -5.36 -4.65
N GLN A 218 -10.53 -6.34 -3.81
CA GLN A 218 -11.41 -6.86 -2.76
C GLN A 218 -11.32 -6.02 -1.46
N ASP A 219 -11.41 -4.71 -1.59
CA ASP A 219 -11.48 -3.84 -0.42
C ASP A 219 -12.90 -3.87 0.19
N PRO A 220 -13.05 -3.89 1.52
CA PRO A 220 -14.36 -3.72 2.12
C PRO A 220 -14.91 -2.33 1.77
N PRO A 221 -16.24 -2.20 1.56
CA PRO A 221 -16.86 -0.91 1.31
C PRO A 221 -16.45 0.11 2.37
N LEU A 222 -16.27 1.38 1.96
CA LEU A 222 -16.02 2.49 2.88
C LEU A 222 -17.21 2.71 3.81
N CYS A 223 -17.44 1.78 4.73
CA CYS A 223 -18.49 1.92 5.74
C CYS A 223 -17.91 2.54 7.00
N ASN A 224 -18.49 3.67 7.38
CA ASN A 224 -18.29 4.41 8.64
C ASN A 224 -16.84 4.47 9.15
N ASN A 225 -16.28 5.66 9.24
CA ASN A 225 -14.94 6.02 9.78
C ASN A 225 -14.64 5.51 11.21
N TYR A 226 -15.26 4.40 11.65
CA TYR A 226 -15.03 3.81 12.96
C TYR A 226 -14.13 2.58 12.82
N MET A 227 -12.89 2.75 13.19
CA MET A 227 -11.96 1.63 13.30
C MET A 227 -12.17 0.95 14.64
N ALA A 228 -12.45 -0.36 14.62
CA ALA A 228 -12.63 -1.17 15.83
C ALA A 228 -11.36 -1.15 16.70
N PRO A 229 -11.48 -1.31 18.04
CA PRO A 229 -10.34 -1.22 18.95
C PRO A 229 -9.17 -2.16 18.61
N ASP A 230 -9.44 -3.35 18.11
CA ASP A 230 -8.44 -4.34 17.71
C ASP A 230 -7.66 -3.96 16.44
N ALA A 231 -8.15 -2.97 15.70
CA ALA A 231 -7.52 -2.44 14.49
C ALA A 231 -6.76 -1.11 14.70
N TRP A 232 -6.75 -0.51 15.91
CA TRP A 232 -6.09 0.78 16.13
C TRP A 232 -4.57 0.75 15.96
N TRP A 233 -3.94 -0.42 15.95
CA TRP A 233 -2.54 -0.55 15.55
C TRP A 233 -2.31 -0.08 14.10
N LYS A 234 -3.30 -0.21 13.24
CA LYS A 234 -3.27 0.31 11.87
C LYS A 234 -3.21 1.84 11.86
N GLU A 235 -4.07 2.48 12.67
CA GLU A 235 -4.09 3.94 12.81
C GLU A 235 -2.79 4.48 13.43
N TYR A 236 -2.19 3.73 14.39
CA TYR A 236 -0.87 4.07 14.91
C TYR A 236 0.16 4.21 13.79
N TYR A 237 0.26 3.25 12.87
CA TYR A 237 1.18 3.31 11.75
C TYR A 237 0.82 4.44 10.77
N SER A 238 -0.44 4.62 10.43
CA SER A 238 -0.91 5.71 9.57
C SER A 238 -0.50 7.10 10.12
N ILE A 239 -0.69 7.33 11.42
CA ILE A 239 -0.29 8.58 12.07
C ILE A 239 1.24 8.72 12.10
N ARG A 240 1.95 7.70 12.57
CA ARG A 240 3.42 7.70 12.66
C ARG A 240 4.07 7.98 11.31
N ASN A 241 3.64 7.26 10.28
CA ASN A 241 4.24 7.33 8.96
C ASN A 241 3.96 8.67 8.26
N LYS A 242 2.88 9.37 8.63
CA LYS A 242 2.63 10.73 8.12
C LYS A 242 3.70 11.72 8.56
N TYR A 243 4.28 11.57 9.77
CA TYR A 243 5.44 12.37 10.18
C TYR A 243 6.66 12.08 9.32
N PHE A 244 6.87 10.81 8.95
CA PHE A 244 7.99 10.42 8.07
C PHE A 244 7.82 10.99 6.67
N LEU A 245 6.62 10.89 6.09
CA LEU A 245 6.30 11.47 4.79
C LEU A 245 6.57 12.99 4.76
N ILE A 246 6.14 13.72 5.78
CA ILE A 246 6.40 15.16 5.90
C ILE A 246 7.91 15.41 6.02
N ARG A 247 8.64 14.60 6.79
CA ARG A 247 10.10 14.72 6.97
C ARG A 247 10.83 14.52 5.65
N GLU A 248 10.45 13.52 4.89
CA GLU A 248 11.10 13.14 3.63
C GLU A 248 10.91 14.21 2.55
N PHE A 249 9.70 14.74 2.43
CA PHE A 249 9.36 15.60 1.29
C PHE A 249 9.30 17.10 1.63
N LYS A 250 9.46 17.51 2.87
CA LYS A 250 9.53 18.93 3.28
C LYS A 250 10.91 19.28 3.83
N ASN A 251 11.78 19.75 2.93
CA ASN A 251 13.18 20.11 3.26
C ASN A 251 13.26 21.36 4.16
N ASN A 252 12.31 22.29 4.02
CA ASN A 252 12.28 23.50 4.86
C ASN A 252 11.89 23.16 6.29
N VAL A 253 12.79 23.43 7.25
CA VAL A 253 12.64 23.11 8.67
C VAL A 253 11.44 23.82 9.29
N ILE A 254 11.19 25.10 8.94
CA ILE A 254 10.08 25.88 9.46
C ILE A 254 8.75 25.29 9.00
N ILE A 255 8.62 24.97 7.72
CA ILE A 255 7.42 24.33 7.15
C ILE A 255 7.19 22.98 7.85
N ARG A 256 8.24 22.21 8.10
CA ARG A 256 8.16 20.92 8.78
C ARG A 256 7.69 21.05 10.22
N ILE A 257 8.22 22.04 10.96
CA ILE A 257 7.79 22.32 12.34
C ILE A 257 6.30 22.73 12.36
N ILE A 258 5.87 23.62 11.47
CA ILE A 258 4.47 24.03 11.37
C ILE A 258 3.57 22.81 11.05
N ALA A 259 3.94 21.99 10.07
CA ALA A 259 3.18 20.81 9.69
C ALA A 259 3.07 19.81 10.87
N TYR A 260 4.16 19.58 11.60
CA TYR A 260 4.16 18.73 12.78
C TYR A 260 3.28 19.28 13.89
N SER A 261 3.34 20.60 14.15
CA SER A 261 2.50 21.24 15.16
C SER A 261 1.01 21.10 14.82
N ILE A 262 0.62 21.38 13.58
CA ILE A 262 -0.77 21.23 13.12
C ILE A 262 -1.22 19.78 13.25
N MET A 263 -0.38 18.83 12.84
CA MET A 263 -0.70 17.40 12.93
C MET A 263 -0.85 16.95 14.38
N THR A 264 0.08 17.33 15.26
CA THR A 264 0.00 17.03 16.70
C THR A 264 -1.25 17.61 17.34
N LEU A 265 -1.65 18.84 16.98
CA LEU A 265 -2.91 19.44 17.44
C LEU A 265 -4.15 18.66 16.96
N LYS A 266 -4.15 18.16 15.71
CA LYS A 266 -5.22 17.28 15.22
C LYS A 266 -5.31 15.98 16.03
N ILE A 267 -4.17 15.35 16.35
CA ILE A 267 -4.13 14.15 17.17
C ILE A 267 -4.56 14.45 18.61
N PHE A 268 -4.20 15.60 19.17
CA PHE A 268 -4.67 16.02 20.48
C PHE A 268 -6.19 16.14 20.55
N LYS A 269 -6.85 16.69 19.50
CA LYS A 269 -8.33 16.66 19.40
C LYS A 269 -8.89 15.23 19.40
N LEU A 270 -8.22 14.26 18.76
CA LEU A 270 -8.62 12.86 18.82
C LEU A 270 -8.43 12.26 20.22
N MET A 271 -7.38 12.66 20.96
CA MET A 271 -7.17 12.27 22.36
C MET A 271 -8.29 12.79 23.26
N ILE A 272 -8.68 14.05 23.12
CA ILE A 272 -9.84 14.62 23.85
C ILE A 272 -11.12 13.83 23.49
N ALA A 273 -11.36 13.59 22.21
CA ALA A 273 -12.51 12.80 21.76
C ALA A 273 -12.50 11.37 22.33
N ALA A 274 -11.29 10.76 22.49
CA ALA A 274 -11.15 9.44 23.10
C ALA A 274 -11.61 9.41 24.55
N VAL A 275 -11.52 10.51 25.29
CA VAL A 275 -11.98 10.60 26.68
C VAL A 275 -13.49 10.87 26.76
N ILE A 276 -14.01 11.74 25.88
CA ILE A 276 -15.38 12.28 25.99
C ILE A 276 -16.41 11.38 25.30
N LYS A 277 -16.06 10.78 24.13
CA LYS A 277 -17.04 10.09 23.29
C LYS A 277 -17.40 8.71 23.84
N PRO A 278 -18.71 8.39 24.01
CA PRO A 278 -19.19 7.10 24.56
C PRO A 278 -18.67 5.87 23.80
N LYS A 279 -18.44 5.98 22.48
CA LYS A 279 -17.94 4.87 21.66
C LYS A 279 -16.55 4.35 22.07
N TYR A 280 -15.82 5.06 22.91
CA TYR A 280 -14.52 4.64 23.45
C TYR A 280 -14.61 4.14 24.89
N LYS A 281 -15.84 4.00 25.45
CA LYS A 281 -16.04 3.52 26.81
C LYS A 281 -15.33 2.17 27.03
N GLY A 282 -14.57 2.06 28.12
CA GLY A 282 -13.75 0.88 28.43
C GLY A 282 -12.36 0.86 27.77
N TYR A 283 -12.13 1.67 26.71
CA TYR A 283 -10.87 1.67 25.96
C TYR A 283 -10.13 3.01 26.00
N HIS A 284 -10.56 4.00 26.79
CA HIS A 284 -9.98 5.34 26.84
C HIS A 284 -8.46 5.33 27.01
N LYS A 285 -7.96 4.58 28.01
CA LYS A 285 -6.51 4.50 28.32
C LYS A 285 -5.72 3.89 27.16
N VAL A 286 -6.26 2.83 26.51
CA VAL A 286 -5.64 2.18 25.36
C VAL A 286 -5.57 3.16 24.19
N ARG A 287 -6.69 3.82 23.91
CA ARG A 287 -6.79 4.78 22.82
C ARG A 287 -5.81 5.93 22.97
N LEU A 288 -5.73 6.52 24.17
CA LEU A 288 -4.77 7.59 24.47
C LEU A 288 -3.32 7.12 24.30
N LYS A 289 -3.01 5.91 24.79
CA LYS A 289 -1.65 5.35 24.65
C LYS A 289 -1.24 5.18 23.20
N ILE A 290 -2.12 4.62 22.35
CA ILE A 290 -1.83 4.40 20.91
C ILE A 290 -1.61 5.72 20.19
N LEU A 291 -2.47 6.71 20.39
CA LEU A 291 -2.33 8.03 19.78
C LEU A 291 -1.04 8.73 20.22
N ASN A 292 -0.73 8.68 21.51
CA ASN A 292 0.52 9.27 22.05
C ASN A 292 1.77 8.58 21.50
N MET A 293 1.78 7.23 21.45
CA MET A 293 2.89 6.47 20.88
C MET A 293 3.10 6.84 19.41
N ALA A 294 2.05 6.94 18.61
CA ALA A 294 2.15 7.31 17.19
C ALA A 294 2.81 8.69 17.00
N VAL A 295 2.43 9.69 17.81
CA VAL A 295 3.04 11.04 17.78
C VAL A 295 4.51 10.97 18.20
N VAL A 296 4.81 10.33 19.33
CA VAL A 296 6.18 10.26 19.87
C VAL A 296 7.12 9.53 18.90
N ASP A 297 6.68 8.39 18.36
CA ASP A 297 7.51 7.60 17.44
C ASP A 297 7.66 8.29 16.08
N GLY A 298 6.63 8.99 15.62
CA GLY A 298 6.70 9.84 14.42
C GLY A 298 7.71 10.98 14.57
N LEU A 299 7.63 11.74 15.66
CA LEU A 299 8.55 12.83 15.95
C LEU A 299 10.00 12.34 16.14
N LYS A 300 10.18 11.22 16.83
CA LYS A 300 11.51 10.58 17.09
C LYS A 300 12.04 9.79 15.90
N ASN A 301 11.31 9.70 14.78
CA ASN A 301 11.67 8.92 13.60
C ASN A 301 11.95 7.44 13.92
N ARG A 302 11.14 6.82 14.79
CA ARG A 302 11.23 5.40 15.10
C ARG A 302 10.55 4.58 14.02
N ARG A 303 11.34 3.97 13.17
CA ARG A 303 10.89 3.20 12.00
C ARG A 303 10.77 1.70 12.31
N GLY A 304 10.29 0.93 11.35
CA GLY A 304 10.13 -0.52 11.47
C GLY A 304 8.88 -0.96 12.24
N LYS A 305 8.87 -2.21 12.66
CA LYS A 305 7.78 -2.85 13.41
C LYS A 305 7.81 -2.46 14.89
N THR A 306 7.45 -1.22 15.20
CA THR A 306 7.48 -0.65 16.56
C THR A 306 6.27 -1.02 17.43
N LEU A 307 5.17 -1.46 16.81
CA LEU A 307 3.98 -1.98 17.47
C LEU A 307 3.58 -3.31 16.81
N ASP A 308 3.87 -4.43 17.46
CA ASP A 308 3.52 -5.74 16.93
C ASP A 308 1.99 -5.95 16.93
N PRO A 309 1.35 -6.23 15.76
CA PRO A 309 -0.09 -6.39 15.68
C PRO A 309 -0.64 -7.57 16.50
N VAL A 310 0.14 -8.65 16.66
CA VAL A 310 -0.28 -9.84 17.43
C VAL A 310 -0.26 -9.50 18.92
N GLN A 311 0.86 -8.96 19.41
CA GLN A 311 0.97 -8.53 20.81
C GLN A 311 -0.05 -7.44 21.14
N TYR A 312 -0.34 -6.53 20.19
CA TYR A 312 -1.37 -5.52 20.38
C TYR A 312 -2.75 -6.14 20.57
N LYS A 313 -3.13 -7.11 19.72
CA LYS A 313 -4.44 -7.79 19.85
C LYS A 313 -4.56 -8.56 21.15
N GLU A 314 -3.51 -9.25 21.57
CA GLU A 314 -3.46 -9.92 22.89
C GLU A 314 -3.58 -8.92 24.05
N TRP A 315 -2.91 -7.78 23.94
CA TRP A 315 -2.98 -6.73 24.97
C TRP A 315 -4.37 -6.13 25.07
N ILE A 316 -5.07 -5.88 23.97
CA ILE A 316 -6.39 -5.29 23.98
C ILE A 316 -7.47 -6.29 24.44
N SER A 317 -7.32 -7.56 24.12
CA SER A 317 -8.25 -8.61 24.60
C SER A 317 -8.25 -8.75 26.12
N LYS A 318 -7.10 -8.50 26.78
CA LYS A 318 -6.94 -8.52 28.24
C LYS A 318 -7.41 -7.23 28.92
N LYS A 319 -7.62 -6.13 28.17
CA LYS A 319 -7.94 -4.78 28.67
C LYS A 319 -9.34 -4.30 28.27
N GLY A 320 -10.03 -5.05 27.43
CA GLY A 320 -11.40 -4.76 27.02
C GLY A 320 -12.38 -4.86 28.19
N PRO A 321 -13.60 -4.30 28.06
CA PRO A 321 -14.62 -4.44 29.09
C PRO A 321 -14.87 -5.93 29.32
N VAL A 322 -14.66 -6.37 30.56
CA VAL A 322 -15.08 -7.67 31.02
C VAL A 322 -16.60 -7.71 30.87
N GLY A 323 -17.07 -8.51 29.91
CA GLY A 323 -18.46 -8.91 29.68
C GLY A 323 -19.54 -7.84 29.88
N VAL A 324 -20.21 -7.48 28.77
CA VAL A 324 -21.65 -7.18 28.81
C VAL A 324 -22.33 -8.28 28.03
#